data_9467d2466d85ad3b5e6d871bc0ac398c
#
_entry.id   9467d2466d85ad3b5e6d871bc0ac398c
#
_cell.length_a   1.000
_cell.length_b   1.000
_cell.length_c   1.000
_cell.angle_alpha   90.00
_cell.angle_beta   90.00
_cell.angle_gamma   90.00
#
_symmetry.space_group_name_H-M   'P 1'
#
loop_
_entity.id
_entity.type
_entity.pdbx_description
1 polymer ?
#
loop_
_entity_poly.entity_id
_entity_poly.type
_entity_poly.pdbx_seq_one_letter_code
_entity_poly.pdbx_strand_id
1 'polypeptide(L)'
;MLRASYVMTYYILLKSDSTIVSGYNAEGLKNKQKAVGGLIQLVSLEEGMTAYINEEGLLNSLPVNTLATLYFRNANVFDRYLFENQEVLGNVLFRCE
;
A
#
# COMPACT_ATOMS: atom_id res chain seq x y z
N MET A 1 30.51 -15.90 -8.79
CA MET A 1 29.72 -16.09 -7.59
C MET A 1 28.28 -16.37 -7.94
N LEU A 2 27.75 -17.34 -7.34
CA LEU A 2 26.37 -17.65 -7.53
C LEU A 2 25.56 -16.90 -6.50
N ARG A 3 24.56 -16.25 -6.95
CA ARG A 3 23.63 -15.62 -6.05
C ARG A 3 22.26 -16.26 -6.18
N ALA A 4 21.59 -16.29 -5.10
CA ALA A 4 20.24 -16.81 -5.11
C ALA A 4 19.41 -16.01 -6.10
N SER A 5 18.69 -16.72 -6.93
CA SER A 5 17.84 -16.06 -7.92
C SER A 5 16.43 -15.90 -7.42
N TYR A 6 16.14 -16.31 -6.19
CA TYR A 6 14.81 -16.04 -5.68
C TYR A 6 14.75 -14.68 -5.03
N VAL A 7 13.62 -14.07 -5.21
CA VAL A 7 13.30 -12.79 -4.62
C VAL A 7 12.41 -13.07 -3.43
N MET A 8 12.77 -12.53 -2.29
CA MET A 8 11.92 -12.65 -1.11
C MET A 8 10.89 -11.55 -1.15
N THR A 9 9.64 -11.97 -1.10
CA THR A 9 8.52 -11.04 -1.07
C THR A 9 7.98 -10.97 0.35
N TYR A 10 7.81 -9.76 0.85
CA TYR A 10 7.19 -9.58 2.15
C TYR A 10 6.24 -8.39 2.11
N TYR A 11 5.35 -8.35 3.08
CA TYR A 11 4.32 -7.33 3.12
C TYR A 11 4.41 -6.55 4.41
N ILE A 12 4.16 -5.26 4.30
CA ILE A 12 4.08 -4.35 5.45
C ILE A 12 2.73 -3.68 5.38
N LEU A 13 1.96 -3.78 6.46
CA LEU A 13 0.67 -3.11 6.55
C LEU A 13 0.83 -1.84 7.36
N LEU A 14 0.55 -0.71 6.73
CA LEU A 14 0.57 0.59 7.39
C LEU A 14 -0.88 1.02 7.59
N LYS A 15 -1.31 1.00 8.83
CA LYS A 15 -2.70 1.36 9.15
C LYS A 15 -2.86 2.86 9.24
N SER A 16 -4.08 3.31 9.04
CA SER A 16 -4.39 4.74 9.09
C SER A 16 -4.16 5.35 10.47
N ASP A 17 -4.09 4.54 11.51
CA ASP A 17 -3.75 5.03 12.87
C ASP A 17 -2.23 5.06 13.12
N SER A 18 -1.43 4.89 12.07
CA SER A 18 0.03 4.88 12.10
C SER A 18 0.65 3.62 12.68
N THR A 19 -0.15 2.58 12.90
CA THR A 19 0.38 1.27 13.31
C THR A 19 1.03 0.60 12.10
N ILE A 20 2.20 0.03 12.30
CA ILE A 20 2.95 -0.68 11.26
C ILE A 20 3.03 -2.15 11.64
N VAL A 21 2.61 -3.02 10.72
CA VAL A 21 2.68 -4.47 10.92
C VAL A 21 3.60 -5.05 9.87
N SER A 22 4.80 -5.45 10.29
CA SER A 22 5.76 -6.12 9.39
C SER A 22 5.42 -7.60 9.28
N GLY A 23 5.66 -8.15 8.10
CA GLY A 23 5.43 -9.59 7.90
C GLY A 23 3.96 -9.94 7.86
N TYR A 24 3.11 -9.00 7.47
CA TYR A 24 1.69 -9.26 7.35
C TYR A 24 1.44 -10.35 6.30
N ASN A 25 0.57 -11.31 6.65
CA ASN A 25 0.23 -12.37 5.71
C ASN A 25 -0.81 -11.88 4.72
N ALA A 26 -0.36 -11.52 3.53
CA ALA A 26 -1.23 -10.93 2.51
C ALA A 26 -1.23 -11.75 1.21
N GLU A 27 -0.93 -13.04 1.29
CA GLU A 27 -0.98 -13.88 0.11
C GLU A 27 -2.41 -14.00 -0.41
N GLY A 28 -2.55 -13.86 -1.73
CA GLY A 28 -3.83 -13.98 -2.39
C GLY A 28 -4.67 -12.72 -2.31
N LEU A 29 -5.68 -12.66 -3.16
CA LEU A 29 -6.52 -11.48 -3.29
C LEU A 29 -7.31 -11.19 -2.03
N LYS A 30 -7.88 -12.24 -1.42
CA LYS A 30 -8.72 -12.06 -0.24
C LYS A 30 -7.97 -11.44 0.94
N ASN A 31 -6.72 -11.88 1.15
CA ASN A 31 -5.93 -11.34 2.24
C ASN A 31 -5.54 -9.88 1.97
N LYS A 32 -5.29 -9.54 0.71
CA LYS A 32 -5.01 -8.15 0.35
C LYS A 32 -6.23 -7.28 0.56
N GLN A 33 -7.39 -7.76 0.14
CA GLN A 33 -8.63 -7.02 0.33
C GLN A 33 -8.95 -6.83 1.81
N LYS A 34 -8.70 -7.87 2.62
CA LYS A 34 -8.92 -7.78 4.06
C LYS A 34 -7.99 -6.73 4.69
N ALA A 35 -6.76 -6.66 4.23
CA ALA A 35 -5.78 -5.71 4.76
C ALA A 35 -6.24 -4.27 4.56
N VAL A 36 -6.78 -3.95 3.39
CA VAL A 36 -7.20 -2.58 3.06
C VAL A 36 -8.69 -2.34 3.29
N GLY A 37 -9.44 -3.37 3.61
CA GLY A 37 -10.86 -3.23 3.94
C GLY A 37 -11.80 -3.18 2.77
N GLY A 38 -11.41 -3.66 1.59
CA GLY A 38 -12.27 -3.66 0.42
C GLY A 38 -11.51 -3.93 -0.86
N LEU A 39 -12.07 -3.50 -1.97
CA LEU A 39 -11.44 -3.66 -3.28
C LEU A 39 -10.11 -2.94 -3.32
N ILE A 40 -9.14 -3.55 -3.99
CA ILE A 40 -7.79 -3.01 -4.01
C ILE A 40 -7.50 -2.29 -5.32
N GLN A 41 -6.70 -1.26 -5.20
CA GLN A 41 -6.08 -0.58 -6.33
C GLN A 41 -4.56 -0.71 -6.17
N LEU A 42 -3.89 -1.09 -7.25
CA LEU A 42 -2.44 -1.17 -7.26
C LEU A 42 -1.84 0.20 -7.51
N VAL A 43 -0.79 0.49 -6.78
CA VAL A 43 -0.01 1.70 -6.99
C VAL A 43 1.46 1.30 -7.07
N SER A 44 2.08 1.53 -8.22
CA SER A 44 3.51 1.27 -8.36
C SER A 44 4.28 2.40 -7.71
N LEU A 45 5.23 2.06 -6.87
CA LEU A 45 6.07 3.02 -6.20
C LEU A 45 7.43 3.05 -6.89
N GLU A 46 8.41 2.49 -6.26
CA GLU A 46 9.72 2.39 -6.86
C GLU A 46 10.01 0.93 -7.19
N GLU A 47 11.12 0.67 -7.81
CA GLU A 47 11.49 -0.68 -8.21
C GLU A 47 11.44 -1.61 -7.01
N GLY A 48 10.75 -2.73 -7.17
CA GLY A 48 10.61 -3.72 -6.12
C GLY A 48 9.55 -3.40 -5.08
N MET A 49 8.79 -2.34 -5.25
CA MET A 49 7.78 -1.98 -4.28
C MET A 49 6.45 -1.59 -4.94
N THR A 50 5.40 -2.19 -4.46
CA THR A 50 4.03 -1.92 -4.90
C THR A 50 3.17 -1.67 -3.68
N ALA A 51 2.24 -0.76 -3.79
CA ALA A 51 1.26 -0.53 -2.72
C ALA A 51 -0.11 -0.97 -3.18
N TYR A 52 -0.88 -1.49 -2.24
CA TYR A 52 -2.29 -1.80 -2.44
C TYR A 52 -3.09 -0.88 -1.53
N ILE A 53 -4.02 -0.16 -2.10
CA ILE A 53 -4.87 0.75 -1.34
C ILE A 53 -6.32 0.37 -1.57
N ASN A 54 -7.21 0.90 -0.75
CA ASN A 54 -8.64 0.69 -0.92
C ASN A 54 -9.11 1.55 -2.10
N GLU A 55 -9.66 0.90 -3.12
CA GLU A 55 -10.12 1.58 -4.33
C GLU A 55 -11.25 2.54 -4.05
N GLU A 56 -12.03 2.27 -3.01
CA GLU A 56 -13.22 3.05 -2.66
C GLU A 56 -13.05 3.81 -1.35
N GLY A 57 -11.81 4.20 -1.02
CA GLY A 57 -11.54 4.85 0.25
C GLY A 57 -12.34 6.13 0.46
N LEU A 58 -12.47 6.95 -0.58
CA LEU A 58 -13.23 8.18 -0.49
C LEU A 58 -14.72 7.89 -0.35
N LEU A 59 -15.23 6.98 -1.17
CA LEU A 59 -16.63 6.60 -1.13
C LEU A 59 -17.03 6.06 0.23
N ASN A 60 -16.15 5.30 0.85
CA ASN A 60 -16.40 4.68 2.16
C ASN A 60 -15.97 5.56 3.33
N SER A 61 -15.57 6.79 3.07
CA SER A 61 -15.17 7.76 4.10
C SER A 61 -14.09 7.22 5.04
N LEU A 62 -13.11 6.53 4.47
CA LEU A 62 -12.01 6.00 5.28
C LEU A 62 -11.13 7.14 5.80
N PRO A 63 -10.53 6.98 6.96
CA PRO A 63 -9.68 8.03 7.51
C PRO A 63 -8.39 8.21 6.71
N VAL A 64 -7.84 9.41 6.75
CA VAL A 64 -6.58 9.72 6.09
C VAL A 64 -5.47 8.92 6.73
N ASN A 65 -4.66 8.30 5.90
CA ASN A 65 -3.43 7.63 6.33
C ASN A 65 -2.29 8.63 6.16
N THR A 66 -1.95 9.32 7.23
CA THR A 66 -1.00 10.43 7.17
C THR A 66 0.39 9.97 6.73
N LEU A 67 0.88 8.88 7.30
CA LEU A 67 2.21 8.38 6.95
C LEU A 67 2.28 7.92 5.51
N ALA A 68 1.26 7.21 5.04
CA ALA A 68 1.21 6.77 3.65
C ALA A 68 1.12 7.97 2.70
N THR A 69 0.37 8.98 3.09
CA THR A 69 0.25 10.19 2.28
C THR A 69 1.61 10.87 2.10
N LEU A 70 2.36 10.99 3.20
CA LEU A 70 3.70 11.57 3.14
C LEU A 70 4.63 10.73 2.27
N TYR A 71 4.58 9.42 2.43
CA TYR A 71 5.42 8.53 1.64
C TYR A 71 5.09 8.62 0.16
N PHE A 72 3.81 8.62 -0.18
CA PHE A 72 3.38 8.72 -1.58
C PHE A 72 3.79 10.06 -2.19
N ARG A 73 3.70 11.13 -1.41
CA ARG A 73 4.13 12.44 -1.89
C ARG A 73 5.62 12.45 -2.18
N ASN A 74 6.41 11.90 -1.27
CA ASN A 74 7.86 11.85 -1.46
C ASN A 74 8.27 10.96 -2.63
N ALA A 75 7.47 9.97 -2.96
CA ALA A 75 7.72 9.08 -4.09
C ALA A 75 7.12 9.59 -5.41
N ASN A 76 6.59 10.81 -5.41
CA ASN A 76 5.97 11.45 -6.59
C ASN A 76 4.79 10.64 -7.15
N VAL A 77 4.11 9.90 -6.29
CA VAL A 77 2.98 9.07 -6.71
C VAL A 77 1.83 9.94 -7.20
N PHE A 78 1.61 11.08 -6.54
CA PHE A 78 0.50 11.96 -6.88
C PHE A 78 0.65 12.61 -8.24
N ASP A 79 1.84 12.58 -8.83
CA ASP A 79 2.06 13.07 -10.19
C ASP A 79 1.64 12.04 -11.23
N ARG A 80 1.54 10.76 -10.84
CA ARG A 80 1.23 9.68 -11.77
C ARG A 80 -0.18 9.14 -11.60
N TYR A 81 -0.72 9.26 -10.41
CA TYR A 81 -2.05 8.72 -10.09
C TYR A 81 -2.93 9.85 -9.58
N LEU A 82 -4.21 9.73 -9.87
CA LEU A 82 -5.18 10.74 -9.45
C LEU A 82 -5.72 10.36 -8.08
N PHE A 83 -5.46 11.21 -7.11
CA PHE A 83 -5.97 11.07 -5.75
C PHE A 83 -6.76 12.31 -5.37
N GLU A 84 -7.87 12.12 -4.68
CA GLU A 84 -8.65 13.23 -4.18
C GLU A 84 -7.85 13.94 -3.08
N ASN A 85 -7.67 15.25 -3.24
CA ASN A 85 -6.91 16.09 -2.29
C ASN A 85 -5.47 15.61 -2.05
N GLN A 86 -4.94 14.76 -2.91
CA GLN A 86 -3.61 14.16 -2.73
C GLN A 86 -3.46 13.52 -1.36
N GLU A 87 -4.46 12.76 -0.95
CA GLU A 87 -4.47 12.04 0.31
C GLU A 87 -4.71 10.56 0.06
N VAL A 88 -4.05 9.73 0.86
CA VAL A 88 -4.26 8.30 0.86
C VAL A 88 -5.17 7.95 2.02
N LEU A 89 -6.25 7.23 1.73
CA LEU A 89 -7.28 6.94 2.72
C LEU A 89 -7.25 5.46 3.10
N GLY A 90 -7.36 5.21 4.39
CA GLY A 90 -7.42 3.85 4.91
C GLY A 90 -6.06 3.19 5.03
N ASN A 91 -6.08 1.90 5.29
CA ASN A 91 -4.86 1.11 5.44
C ASN A 91 -4.18 0.92 4.09
N VAL A 92 -2.86 0.88 4.09
CA VAL A 92 -2.06 0.66 2.89
C VAL A 92 -1.20 -0.58 3.12
N LEU A 93 -1.23 -1.47 2.14
CA LEU A 93 -0.42 -2.68 2.18
C LEU A 93 0.72 -2.51 1.19
N PHE A 94 1.95 -2.58 1.67
CA PHE A 94 3.13 -2.52 0.82
C PHE A 94 3.63 -3.92 0.54
N ARG A 95 3.91 -4.18 -0.73
CA ARG A 95 4.57 -5.42 -1.16
C ARG A 95 5.99 -5.05 -1.53
N CYS A 96 6.93 -5.67 -0.85
CA CYS A 96 8.36 -5.37 -1.00
C CYS A 96 9.09 -6.60 -1.50
N GLU A 97 10.05 -6.37 -2.40
CA GLU A 97 10.91 -7.44 -2.93
C GLU A 97 12.36 -7.11 -2.72
#